data_f044630b6333d838f0ef5b456643c727
#
_entry.id   f044630b6333d838f0ef5b456643c727
#
_cell.length_a   1.000
_cell.length_b   1.000
_cell.length_c   1.000
_cell.angle_alpha   90.00
_cell.angle_beta   90.00
_cell.angle_gamma   90.00
#
_symmetry.space_group_name_H-M   'P 1'
#
loop_
_entity.id
_entity.type
_entity.pdbx_description
1 polymer ?
#
loop_
_entity_poly.entity_id
_entity_poly.type
_entity_poly.pdbx_seq_one_letter_code
_entity_poly.pdbx_strand_id
1 'polypeptide(L)'
;ASVSQSIISNTLCQELQFGGLVFTDALEMKGIASHSESVCADALLAGNDVLLVPRNLKKAMASVMQAIKDKRISEKLIEDKCRKVLTYKYALGLSTTPIINETGIAERICTPEAALLSEELDRAAVTVLKDSAEILPLNATLSGNALLSISPSLSQAYPFYHQLKESIPVSWIHANPDSINWIRERLRPVQQVIISIHQKDYSQYLPLIDELAKDKPVAIVHFVTQTPLTKAESVLNNASAIVLAHADTEPLQRYVADVMTGKDKVDGCLSVDIGDRWKSGTGITIDPDHPYSYTPEDFGMSSKTLSQIDDIAKEGIQAKAYPGCHILILKEGYPIYNKCFGTFTYSSQREIKENDMFDLASVSKVAGTLLAVMKLYDEGRFGLTDKIS
;
A
#
# COMPACT_ATOMS: atom_id res chain seq x y z
N ALA A 1 22.60 -9.50 -14.17
CA ALA A 1 21.97 -10.75 -14.58
C ALA A 1 22.10 -10.97 -16.09
N SER A 2 21.66 -10.04 -16.94
CA SER A 2 21.55 -10.19 -18.40
C SER A 2 22.85 -10.62 -19.14
N VAL A 3 24.03 -10.39 -18.58
CA VAL A 3 25.34 -10.79 -19.16
C VAL A 3 26.00 -11.94 -18.40
N SER A 4 25.29 -12.58 -17.48
CA SER A 4 25.82 -13.67 -16.65
C SER A 4 25.37 -15.04 -17.16
N GLN A 5 26.30 -15.80 -17.71
CA GLN A 5 26.05 -17.19 -18.13
C GLN A 5 25.58 -18.08 -16.96
N SER A 6 26.14 -17.87 -15.78
CA SER A 6 25.73 -18.58 -14.56
C SER A 6 24.23 -18.40 -14.26
N ILE A 7 23.73 -17.18 -14.40
CA ILE A 7 22.31 -16.90 -14.11
C ILE A 7 21.42 -17.37 -15.27
N ILE A 8 21.75 -16.98 -16.51
CA ILE A 8 20.85 -17.24 -17.65
C ILE A 8 20.96 -18.70 -18.12
N SER A 9 22.16 -19.16 -18.52
CA SER A 9 22.29 -20.52 -19.06
C SER A 9 22.17 -21.59 -17.98
N ASN A 10 22.91 -21.42 -16.85
CA ASN A 10 22.98 -22.51 -15.88
C ASN A 10 21.72 -22.52 -15.03
N THR A 11 21.42 -21.42 -14.29
CA THR A 11 20.27 -21.44 -13.36
C THR A 11 18.93 -21.41 -14.12
N LEU A 12 18.69 -20.40 -14.98
CA LEU A 12 17.39 -20.26 -15.63
C LEU A 12 17.09 -21.39 -16.61
N CYS A 13 18.02 -21.67 -17.55
CA CYS A 13 17.75 -22.62 -18.64
C CYS A 13 17.98 -24.07 -18.22
N GLN A 14 19.04 -24.37 -17.44
CA GLN A 14 19.42 -25.77 -17.10
C GLN A 14 18.78 -26.23 -15.79
N GLU A 15 18.96 -25.49 -14.67
CA GLU A 15 18.44 -25.92 -13.37
C GLU A 15 16.91 -25.79 -13.31
N LEU A 16 16.36 -24.61 -13.72
CA LEU A 16 14.92 -24.33 -13.73
C LEU A 16 14.22 -24.81 -15.00
N GLN A 17 14.97 -25.37 -15.98
CA GLN A 17 14.45 -25.93 -17.25
C GLN A 17 13.55 -24.96 -18.04
N PHE A 18 13.86 -23.65 -18.00
CA PHE A 18 13.10 -22.65 -18.76
C PHE A 18 13.41 -22.78 -20.26
N GLY A 19 12.41 -23.21 -21.03
CA GLY A 19 12.50 -23.41 -22.48
C GLY A 19 12.03 -22.24 -23.34
N GLY A 20 11.47 -21.19 -22.73
CA GLY A 20 10.93 -20.00 -23.42
C GLY A 20 12.00 -19.06 -23.98
N LEU A 21 11.58 -17.99 -24.67
CA LEU A 21 12.47 -16.93 -25.12
C LEU A 21 13.02 -16.12 -23.96
N VAL A 22 14.32 -15.91 -23.94
CA VAL A 22 15.01 -15.11 -22.93
C VAL A 22 15.36 -13.74 -23.55
N PHE A 23 14.80 -12.69 -22.96
CA PHE A 23 15.06 -11.30 -23.32
C PHE A 23 16.00 -10.68 -22.30
N THR A 24 16.93 -9.84 -22.75
CA THR A 24 17.66 -8.98 -21.82
C THR A 24 16.74 -7.91 -21.25
N ASP A 25 17.11 -7.30 -20.15
CA ASP A 25 16.64 -5.95 -19.81
C ASP A 25 17.24 -4.92 -20.78
N ALA A 26 16.80 -3.66 -20.73
CA ALA A 26 17.29 -2.60 -21.61
C ALA A 26 18.80 -2.40 -21.43
N LEU A 27 19.57 -2.68 -22.50
CA LEU A 27 21.03 -2.63 -22.46
C LEU A 27 21.61 -1.21 -22.41
N GLU A 28 20.76 -0.17 -22.47
CA GLU A 28 21.14 1.22 -22.27
C GLU A 28 21.23 1.63 -20.79
N MET A 29 20.75 0.79 -19.86
CA MET A 29 20.73 1.10 -18.43
C MET A 29 22.14 1.30 -17.86
N LYS A 30 22.30 2.28 -16.95
CA LYS A 30 23.60 2.67 -16.38
C LYS A 30 24.36 1.53 -15.72
N GLY A 31 23.68 0.58 -15.10
CA GLY A 31 24.29 -0.58 -14.45
C GLY A 31 24.99 -1.54 -15.43
N ILE A 32 24.60 -1.53 -16.71
CA ILE A 32 25.19 -2.34 -17.78
C ILE A 32 26.14 -1.49 -18.63
N ALA A 33 25.89 -0.18 -18.72
CA ALA A 33 26.67 0.76 -19.54
C ALA A 33 28.14 0.90 -19.11
N SER A 34 28.48 0.48 -17.90
CA SER A 34 29.88 0.39 -17.41
C SER A 34 30.62 -0.86 -17.94
N HIS A 35 29.91 -1.80 -18.55
CA HIS A 35 30.48 -2.96 -19.22
C HIS A 35 30.84 -2.58 -20.66
N SER A 36 31.89 -3.21 -21.19
CA SER A 36 32.53 -2.94 -22.46
C SER A 36 31.61 -2.81 -23.69
N GLU A 37 32.14 -2.31 -24.81
CA GLU A 37 31.47 -2.32 -26.14
C GLU A 37 30.95 -3.71 -26.58
N SER A 38 31.40 -4.81 -25.90
CA SER A 38 31.02 -6.20 -26.17
C SER A 38 29.71 -6.65 -25.47
N VAL A 39 29.04 -5.79 -24.70
CA VAL A 39 27.82 -6.13 -23.90
C VAL A 39 26.80 -6.96 -24.68
N CYS A 40 26.56 -6.62 -25.95
CA CYS A 40 25.60 -7.34 -26.79
C CYS A 40 26.06 -8.76 -27.09
N ALA A 41 27.36 -8.95 -27.40
CA ALA A 41 27.97 -10.26 -27.65
C ALA A 41 27.98 -11.11 -26.36
N ASP A 42 28.31 -10.48 -25.23
CA ASP A 42 28.35 -11.16 -23.93
C ASP A 42 26.93 -11.57 -23.46
N ALA A 43 25.92 -10.78 -23.72
CA ALA A 43 24.53 -11.14 -23.44
C ALA A 43 24.04 -12.35 -24.29
N LEU A 44 24.39 -12.41 -25.57
CA LEU A 44 24.09 -13.57 -26.42
C LEU A 44 24.82 -14.84 -25.92
N LEU A 45 26.08 -14.70 -25.51
CA LEU A 45 26.87 -15.83 -24.94
C LEU A 45 26.32 -16.27 -23.58
N ALA A 46 25.77 -15.32 -22.79
CA ALA A 46 25.12 -15.63 -21.52
C ALA A 46 23.86 -16.49 -21.68
N GLY A 47 23.25 -16.54 -22.86
CA GLY A 47 22.07 -17.36 -23.13
C GLY A 47 20.83 -16.59 -23.59
N ASN A 48 20.84 -15.26 -23.60
CA ASN A 48 19.68 -14.50 -24.07
C ASN A 48 19.41 -14.72 -25.56
N ASP A 49 18.16 -14.76 -25.95
CA ASP A 49 17.71 -14.96 -27.32
C ASP A 49 17.45 -13.61 -28.03
N VAL A 50 17.01 -12.60 -27.30
CA VAL A 50 16.66 -11.26 -27.80
C VAL A 50 17.31 -10.19 -26.94
N LEU A 51 17.92 -9.20 -27.61
CA LEU A 51 18.59 -8.07 -26.98
C LEU A 51 17.71 -6.83 -27.06
N LEU A 52 17.37 -6.25 -25.90
CA LEU A 52 16.52 -5.06 -25.82
C LEU A 52 17.34 -3.77 -25.77
N VAL A 53 16.91 -2.78 -26.52
CA VAL A 53 17.32 -1.37 -26.46
C VAL A 53 18.83 -1.19 -26.27
N PRO A 54 19.69 -1.63 -27.21
CA PRO A 54 21.09 -1.28 -27.18
C PRO A 54 21.27 0.22 -27.47
N ARG A 55 22.13 0.92 -26.73
CA ARG A 55 22.38 2.37 -26.87
C ARG A 55 22.60 2.83 -28.33
N ASN A 56 23.28 2.03 -29.09
CA ASN A 56 23.58 2.29 -30.48
C ASN A 56 23.49 0.99 -31.26
N LEU A 57 22.43 0.83 -32.03
CA LEU A 57 22.16 -0.38 -32.79
C LEU A 57 23.28 -0.74 -33.77
N LYS A 58 23.85 0.26 -34.48
CA LYS A 58 24.94 0.01 -35.45
C LYS A 58 26.19 -0.54 -34.74
N LYS A 59 26.58 0.05 -33.62
CA LYS A 59 27.72 -0.44 -32.82
C LYS A 59 27.43 -1.81 -32.21
N ALA A 60 26.21 -2.05 -31.73
CA ALA A 60 25.79 -3.35 -31.20
C ALA A 60 25.89 -4.45 -32.26
N MET A 61 25.38 -4.22 -33.48
CA MET A 61 25.50 -5.16 -34.59
C MET A 61 26.98 -5.39 -34.99
N ALA A 62 27.78 -4.32 -35.06
CA ALA A 62 29.20 -4.41 -35.37
C ALA A 62 29.94 -5.23 -34.32
N SER A 63 29.67 -5.10 -33.03
CA SER A 63 30.31 -5.85 -31.96
C SER A 63 29.95 -7.34 -32.01
N VAL A 64 28.68 -7.68 -32.30
CA VAL A 64 28.28 -9.09 -32.50
C VAL A 64 28.95 -9.70 -33.74
N MET A 65 28.95 -8.96 -34.86
CA MET A 65 29.62 -9.41 -36.08
C MET A 65 31.13 -9.61 -35.88
N GLN A 66 31.79 -8.74 -35.11
CA GLN A 66 33.18 -8.88 -34.75
C GLN A 66 33.41 -10.14 -33.87
N ALA A 67 32.54 -10.37 -32.89
CA ALA A 67 32.60 -11.55 -32.02
C ALA A 67 32.43 -12.87 -32.80
N ILE A 68 31.66 -12.86 -33.91
CA ILE A 68 31.53 -13.99 -34.82
C ILE A 68 32.85 -14.18 -35.60
N LYS A 69 33.43 -13.11 -36.16
CA LYS A 69 34.72 -13.16 -36.88
C LYS A 69 35.85 -13.68 -35.98
N ASP A 70 35.87 -13.26 -34.74
CA ASP A 70 36.81 -13.66 -33.71
C ASP A 70 36.55 -15.08 -33.16
N LYS A 71 35.53 -15.76 -33.67
CA LYS A 71 35.08 -17.10 -33.24
C LYS A 71 34.69 -17.20 -31.76
N ARG A 72 34.37 -16.08 -31.12
CA ARG A 72 33.78 -16.03 -29.76
C ARG A 72 32.32 -16.50 -29.80
N ILE A 73 31.58 -16.13 -30.85
CA ILE A 73 30.21 -16.56 -31.10
C ILE A 73 30.23 -17.43 -32.36
N SER A 74 29.66 -18.63 -32.28
CA SER A 74 29.51 -19.47 -33.47
C SER A 74 28.31 -19.01 -34.31
N GLU A 75 28.41 -19.14 -35.65
CA GLU A 75 27.27 -18.88 -36.54
C GLU A 75 26.07 -19.77 -36.18
N LYS A 76 26.35 -21.01 -35.79
CA LYS A 76 25.33 -21.96 -35.32
C LYS A 76 24.53 -21.41 -34.12
N LEU A 77 25.18 -20.76 -33.14
CA LEU A 77 24.50 -20.16 -32.00
C LEU A 77 23.49 -19.07 -32.44
N ILE A 78 23.90 -18.24 -33.41
CA ILE A 78 23.02 -17.20 -33.96
C ILE A 78 21.85 -17.82 -34.73
N GLU A 79 22.14 -18.87 -35.55
CA GLU A 79 21.10 -19.60 -36.27
C GLU A 79 20.08 -20.22 -35.33
N ASP A 80 20.55 -20.91 -34.28
CA ASP A 80 19.69 -21.58 -33.30
C ASP A 80 18.77 -20.55 -32.57
N LYS A 81 19.33 -19.43 -32.18
CA LYS A 81 18.55 -18.32 -31.55
C LYS A 81 17.54 -17.68 -32.52
N CYS A 82 17.98 -17.43 -33.75
CA CYS A 82 17.10 -16.91 -34.79
C CYS A 82 15.95 -17.89 -35.09
N ARG A 83 16.25 -19.19 -35.23
CA ARG A 83 15.24 -20.23 -35.42
C ARG A 83 14.24 -20.26 -34.26
N LYS A 84 14.74 -20.20 -33.05
CA LYS A 84 13.87 -20.14 -31.83
C LYS A 84 12.92 -18.96 -31.87
N VAL A 85 13.41 -17.74 -32.14
CA VAL A 85 12.58 -16.56 -32.26
C VAL A 85 11.54 -16.68 -33.38
N LEU A 86 11.94 -17.17 -34.56
CA LEU A 86 11.06 -17.40 -35.70
C LEU A 86 9.97 -18.43 -35.39
N THR A 87 10.32 -19.50 -34.67
CA THR A 87 9.36 -20.52 -34.22
C THR A 87 8.27 -19.92 -33.36
N TYR A 88 8.63 -19.07 -32.39
CA TYR A 88 7.65 -18.36 -31.56
C TYR A 88 6.79 -17.40 -32.39
N LYS A 89 7.40 -16.63 -33.30
CA LYS A 89 6.64 -15.77 -34.21
C LYS A 89 5.63 -16.55 -35.07
N TYR A 90 6.05 -17.70 -35.57
CA TYR A 90 5.17 -18.56 -36.37
C TYR A 90 4.02 -19.12 -35.53
N ALA A 91 4.32 -19.62 -34.33
CA ALA A 91 3.31 -20.15 -33.40
C ALA A 91 2.28 -19.09 -32.98
N LEU A 92 2.68 -17.82 -32.92
CA LEU A 92 1.80 -16.69 -32.66
C LEU A 92 1.02 -16.18 -33.89
N GLY A 93 1.14 -16.90 -35.04
CA GLY A 93 0.43 -16.52 -36.27
C GLY A 93 1.02 -15.31 -37.01
N LEU A 94 2.23 -14.86 -36.65
CA LEU A 94 2.88 -13.69 -37.25
C LEU A 94 3.51 -13.97 -38.63
N SER A 95 3.25 -15.13 -39.23
CA SER A 95 3.57 -15.43 -40.64
C SER A 95 2.69 -14.64 -41.62
N THR A 96 1.54 -14.18 -41.14
CA THR A 96 0.66 -13.25 -41.86
C THR A 96 0.55 -11.97 -41.04
N THR A 97 0.36 -10.83 -41.71
CA THR A 97 0.16 -9.55 -41.00
C THR A 97 -1.21 -9.59 -40.32
N PRO A 98 -1.28 -9.61 -38.97
CA PRO A 98 -2.56 -9.59 -38.30
C PRO A 98 -3.24 -8.24 -38.50
N ILE A 99 -4.52 -8.27 -38.88
CA ILE A 99 -5.35 -7.08 -38.95
C ILE A 99 -5.82 -6.79 -37.52
N ILE A 100 -5.35 -5.69 -36.95
CA ILE A 100 -5.79 -5.25 -35.63
C ILE A 100 -7.15 -4.56 -35.82
N ASN A 101 -8.18 -5.06 -35.15
CA ASN A 101 -9.47 -4.40 -35.08
C ASN A 101 -9.39 -3.28 -34.02
N GLU A 102 -9.35 -2.04 -34.47
CA GLU A 102 -9.28 -0.86 -33.61
C GLU A 102 -10.64 -0.46 -33.03
N THR A 103 -11.74 -0.98 -33.59
CA THR A 103 -13.11 -0.66 -33.13
C THR A 103 -13.29 -1.16 -31.69
N GLY A 104 -13.63 -0.24 -30.76
CA GLY A 104 -13.87 -0.54 -29.36
C GLY A 104 -12.60 -1.01 -28.61
N ILE A 105 -11.40 -0.63 -29.06
CA ILE A 105 -10.14 -1.07 -28.41
C ILE A 105 -10.02 -0.50 -27.00
N ALA A 106 -10.46 0.76 -26.79
CA ALA A 106 -10.42 1.41 -25.49
C ALA A 106 -11.31 0.66 -24.48
N GLU A 107 -12.51 0.31 -24.87
CA GLU A 107 -13.48 -0.42 -24.04
C GLU A 107 -13.02 -1.85 -23.73
N ARG A 108 -12.29 -2.48 -24.67
CA ARG A 108 -11.74 -3.84 -24.45
C ARG A 108 -10.51 -3.86 -23.54
N ILE A 109 -9.76 -2.75 -23.48
CA ILE A 109 -8.57 -2.62 -22.61
C ILE A 109 -8.97 -2.05 -21.26
N CYS A 110 -9.80 -0.97 -21.26
CA CYS A 110 -10.26 -0.30 -20.06
C CYS A 110 -11.65 -0.80 -19.68
N THR A 111 -11.75 -2.07 -19.25
CA THR A 111 -13.03 -2.62 -18.83
C THR A 111 -13.45 -2.05 -17.47
N PRO A 112 -14.78 -2.03 -17.16
CA PRO A 112 -15.25 -1.62 -15.84
C PRO A 112 -14.60 -2.42 -14.70
N GLU A 113 -14.37 -3.72 -14.89
CA GLU A 113 -13.71 -4.59 -13.92
C GLU A 113 -12.26 -4.19 -13.69
N ALA A 114 -11.52 -3.84 -14.75
CA ALA A 114 -10.14 -3.35 -14.64
C ALA A 114 -10.08 -2.00 -13.90
N ALA A 115 -11.06 -1.13 -14.12
CA ALA A 115 -11.15 0.15 -13.41
C ALA A 115 -11.43 -0.06 -11.92
N LEU A 116 -12.37 -0.95 -11.57
CA LEU A 116 -12.67 -1.30 -10.18
C LEU A 116 -11.45 -1.92 -9.48
N LEU A 117 -10.76 -2.86 -10.13
CA LEU A 117 -9.56 -3.46 -9.59
C LEU A 117 -8.44 -2.42 -9.35
N SER A 118 -8.27 -1.47 -10.29
CA SER A 118 -7.32 -0.37 -10.11
C SER A 118 -7.67 0.49 -8.89
N GLU A 119 -8.94 0.79 -8.69
CA GLU A 119 -9.42 1.55 -7.53
C GLU A 119 -9.21 0.78 -6.23
N GLU A 120 -9.49 -0.52 -6.20
CA GLU A 120 -9.23 -1.38 -5.03
C GLU A 120 -7.74 -1.41 -4.66
N LEU A 121 -6.86 -1.53 -5.66
CA LEU A 121 -5.41 -1.51 -5.44
C LEU A 121 -4.93 -0.15 -4.93
N ASP A 122 -5.43 0.95 -5.50
CA ASP A 122 -5.11 2.30 -5.05
C ASP A 122 -5.54 2.51 -3.59
N ARG A 123 -6.75 2.08 -3.21
CA ARG A 123 -7.25 2.15 -1.83
C ARG A 123 -6.40 1.31 -0.88
N ALA A 124 -6.07 0.07 -1.25
CA ALA A 124 -5.25 -0.83 -0.43
C ALA A 124 -3.80 -0.32 -0.23
N ALA A 125 -3.31 0.53 -1.13
CA ALA A 125 -1.99 1.14 -1.03
C ALA A 125 -1.94 2.34 -0.08
N VAL A 126 -3.08 2.99 0.22
CA VAL A 126 -3.09 4.16 1.11
C VAL A 126 -2.53 3.79 2.47
N THR A 127 -1.55 4.55 2.93
CA THR A 127 -0.82 4.26 4.17
C THR A 127 -0.82 5.46 5.10
N VAL A 128 -1.28 5.29 6.32
CA VAL A 128 -1.09 6.28 7.39
C VAL A 128 0.27 6.05 8.00
N LEU A 129 1.22 6.92 7.71
CA LEU A 129 2.60 6.83 8.18
C LEU A 129 2.78 7.30 9.61
N LYS A 130 1.93 8.21 10.03
CA LYS A 130 1.99 8.86 11.34
C LYS A 130 0.62 9.40 11.74
N ASP A 131 0.30 9.25 13.02
CA ASP A 131 -0.78 9.93 13.73
C ASP A 131 -0.41 10.02 15.21
N SER A 132 0.61 10.83 15.52
CA SER A 132 1.19 10.92 16.87
C SER A 132 0.36 11.69 17.88
N ALA A 133 -0.63 12.44 17.42
CA ALA A 133 -1.52 13.24 18.24
C ALA A 133 -2.97 12.71 18.20
N GLU A 134 -3.16 11.53 17.58
CA GLU A 134 -4.49 10.90 17.40
C GLU A 134 -5.53 11.90 16.84
N ILE A 135 -5.09 12.66 15.80
CA ILE A 135 -5.97 13.66 15.17
C ILE A 135 -6.85 13.09 14.08
N LEU A 136 -6.60 11.84 13.69
CA LEU A 136 -7.43 11.11 12.74
C LEU A 136 -8.33 10.10 13.49
N PRO A 137 -9.63 10.00 13.17
CA PRO A 137 -10.37 10.81 12.21
C PRO A 137 -10.50 12.28 12.64
N LEU A 138 -10.52 13.18 11.65
CA LEU A 138 -10.65 14.62 11.87
C LEU A 138 -11.98 14.94 12.60
N ASN A 139 -11.90 15.76 13.63
CA ASN A 139 -13.09 16.09 14.43
C ASN A 139 -14.05 17.01 13.67
N ALA A 140 -15.24 16.51 13.37
CA ALA A 140 -16.29 17.24 12.67
C ALA A 140 -16.83 18.47 13.45
N THR A 141 -16.63 18.52 14.77
CA THR A 141 -17.13 19.63 15.61
C THR A 141 -16.16 20.80 15.68
N LEU A 142 -14.91 20.64 15.23
CA LEU A 142 -13.94 21.73 15.19
C LEU A 142 -14.29 22.72 14.07
N SER A 143 -14.66 23.93 14.42
CA SER A 143 -15.02 25.00 13.46
C SER A 143 -13.81 25.71 12.85
N GLY A 144 -12.61 25.38 13.26
CA GLY A 144 -11.36 26.05 12.88
C GLY A 144 -10.45 25.26 11.95
N ASN A 145 -10.99 24.47 11.03
CA ASN A 145 -10.20 23.68 10.07
C ASN A 145 -9.92 24.48 8.78
N ALA A 146 -8.70 24.39 8.26
CA ALA A 146 -8.35 24.88 6.94
C ALA A 146 -7.64 23.81 6.12
N LEU A 147 -7.96 23.73 4.82
CA LEU A 147 -7.24 22.95 3.82
C LEU A 147 -6.33 23.89 3.03
N LEU A 148 -5.03 23.61 3.03
CA LEU A 148 -4.04 24.20 2.15
C LEU A 148 -3.69 23.19 1.05
N SER A 149 -4.11 23.43 -0.19
CA SER A 149 -3.79 22.54 -1.30
C SER A 149 -2.58 23.05 -2.08
N ILE A 150 -1.51 22.25 -2.12
CA ILE A 150 -0.31 22.47 -2.92
C ILE A 150 -0.44 21.65 -4.19
N SER A 151 -0.97 22.25 -5.26
CA SER A 151 -1.29 21.58 -6.50
C SER A 151 -1.02 22.48 -7.72
N PRO A 152 -0.79 21.91 -8.91
CA PRO A 152 -0.65 22.65 -10.14
C PRO A 152 -1.89 23.46 -10.53
N SER A 153 -3.09 23.02 -10.12
CA SER A 153 -4.36 23.68 -10.43
C SER A 153 -5.41 23.43 -9.34
N LEU A 154 -6.39 24.34 -9.27
CA LEU A 154 -7.56 24.18 -8.41
C LEU A 154 -8.37 22.92 -8.75
N SER A 155 -8.55 22.64 -10.05
CA SER A 155 -9.33 21.48 -10.49
C SER A 155 -8.73 20.14 -10.03
N GLN A 156 -7.42 20.05 -9.94
CA GLN A 156 -6.75 18.83 -9.49
C GLN A 156 -6.97 18.55 -8.01
N ALA A 157 -6.99 19.57 -7.15
CA ALA A 157 -7.20 19.42 -5.72
C ALA A 157 -8.68 19.46 -5.31
N TYR A 158 -9.59 19.81 -6.24
CA TYR A 158 -11.01 20.00 -5.96
C TYR A 158 -11.72 18.74 -5.44
N PRO A 159 -11.49 17.53 -5.97
CA PRO A 159 -12.18 16.33 -5.50
C PRO A 159 -11.92 16.05 -4.01
N PHE A 160 -10.69 16.23 -3.55
CA PHE A 160 -10.34 16.07 -2.13
C PHE A 160 -11.04 17.11 -1.26
N TYR A 161 -10.96 18.39 -1.65
CA TYR A 161 -11.66 19.47 -0.94
C TYR A 161 -13.16 19.22 -0.86
N HIS A 162 -13.78 18.88 -2.00
CA HIS A 162 -15.22 18.67 -2.09
C HIS A 162 -15.69 17.57 -1.14
N GLN A 163 -15.02 16.41 -1.16
CA GLN A 163 -15.35 15.28 -0.30
C GLN A 163 -15.12 15.60 1.18
N LEU A 164 -14.02 16.29 1.50
CA LEU A 164 -13.71 16.69 2.87
C LEU A 164 -14.77 17.64 3.44
N LYS A 165 -15.21 18.61 2.63
CA LYS A 165 -16.24 19.59 2.99
C LYS A 165 -17.62 18.98 3.29
N GLU A 166 -17.94 17.83 2.68
CA GLU A 166 -19.18 17.09 2.97
C GLU A 166 -19.22 16.54 4.41
N SER A 167 -18.06 16.42 5.06
CA SER A 167 -17.90 15.76 6.36
C SER A 167 -17.58 16.74 7.48
N ILE A 168 -16.73 17.75 7.19
CA ILE A 168 -16.26 18.70 8.20
C ILE A 168 -16.31 20.15 7.70
N PRO A 169 -16.54 21.14 8.56
CA PRO A 169 -16.35 22.54 8.20
C PRO A 169 -14.88 22.81 7.89
N VAL A 170 -14.57 23.19 6.66
CA VAL A 170 -13.19 23.47 6.24
C VAL A 170 -13.14 24.67 5.28
N SER A 171 -12.27 25.62 5.55
CA SER A 171 -11.93 26.69 4.62
C SER A 171 -10.84 26.22 3.67
N TRP A 172 -10.90 26.62 2.38
CA TRP A 172 -9.95 26.16 1.37
C TRP A 172 -9.04 27.27 0.86
N ILE A 173 -7.74 27.00 0.87
CA ILE A 173 -6.70 27.88 0.33
C ILE A 173 -5.90 27.07 -0.70
N HIS A 174 -5.82 27.57 -1.93
CA HIS A 174 -4.91 27.04 -2.92
C HIS A 174 -3.55 27.73 -2.81
N ALA A 175 -2.49 26.96 -2.68
CA ALA A 175 -1.16 27.48 -2.48
C ALA A 175 -0.62 28.19 -3.72
N ASN A 176 -0.12 29.43 -3.51
CA ASN A 176 0.61 30.18 -4.52
C ASN A 176 1.94 30.62 -3.90
N PRO A 177 3.08 30.32 -4.54
CA PRO A 177 4.41 30.70 -4.03
C PRO A 177 4.57 32.18 -3.75
N ASP A 178 3.98 33.02 -4.60
CA ASP A 178 4.07 34.48 -4.50
C ASP A 178 3.24 35.06 -3.33
N SER A 179 2.41 34.21 -2.68
CA SER A 179 1.46 34.62 -1.65
C SER A 179 1.70 33.93 -0.29
N ILE A 180 2.89 33.41 -0.03
CA ILE A 180 3.20 32.66 1.21
C ILE A 180 2.88 33.48 2.47
N ASN A 181 3.21 34.78 2.49
CA ASN A 181 2.91 35.63 3.63
C ASN A 181 1.40 35.81 3.86
N TRP A 182 0.64 35.97 2.78
CA TRP A 182 -0.83 36.03 2.87
C TRP A 182 -1.41 34.70 3.35
N ILE A 183 -0.90 33.56 2.88
CA ILE A 183 -1.32 32.22 3.35
C ILE A 183 -1.06 32.10 4.84
N ARG A 184 0.13 32.49 5.31
CA ARG A 184 0.52 32.48 6.74
C ARG A 184 -0.48 33.25 7.59
N GLU A 185 -0.80 34.50 7.23
CA GLU A 185 -1.76 35.31 7.97
C GLU A 185 -3.18 34.72 7.98
N ARG A 186 -3.62 34.13 6.88
CA ARG A 186 -4.93 33.46 6.78
C ARG A 186 -5.01 32.19 7.64
N LEU A 187 -3.92 31.46 7.77
CA LEU A 187 -3.85 30.23 8.58
C LEU A 187 -3.57 30.52 10.07
N ARG A 188 -3.17 31.73 10.43
CA ARG A 188 -2.86 32.10 11.82
C ARG A 188 -4.01 31.85 12.81
N PRO A 189 -5.27 32.27 12.54
CA PRO A 189 -6.40 32.04 13.46
C PRO A 189 -6.94 30.61 13.40
N VAL A 190 -6.47 29.76 12.50
CA VAL A 190 -6.97 28.42 12.28
C VAL A 190 -6.45 27.48 13.37
N GLN A 191 -7.30 26.59 13.86
CA GLN A 191 -6.96 25.65 14.93
C GLN A 191 -6.23 24.41 14.41
N GLN A 192 -6.59 23.93 13.23
CA GLN A 192 -6.00 22.76 12.60
C GLN A 192 -5.84 22.98 11.10
N VAL A 193 -4.71 22.58 10.55
CA VAL A 193 -4.42 22.69 9.12
C VAL A 193 -4.30 21.30 8.49
N ILE A 194 -5.01 21.12 7.39
CA ILE A 194 -4.87 19.96 6.50
C ILE A 194 -4.06 20.44 5.29
N ILE A 195 -3.01 19.72 4.90
CA ILE A 195 -2.18 20.06 3.75
C ILE A 195 -2.28 18.93 2.75
N SER A 196 -2.83 19.20 1.56
CA SER A 196 -2.85 18.23 0.47
C SER A 196 -1.77 18.55 -0.57
N ILE A 197 -0.93 17.59 -0.90
CA ILE A 197 0.23 17.74 -1.79
C ILE A 197 -0.03 16.92 -3.06
N HIS A 198 -0.22 17.63 -4.18
CA HIS A 198 -0.55 17.07 -5.50
C HIS A 198 0.57 17.25 -6.53
N GLN A 199 1.72 17.80 -6.14
CA GLN A 199 2.86 18.04 -7.02
C GLN A 199 4.16 17.52 -6.44
N LYS A 200 5.07 17.06 -7.30
CA LYS A 200 6.34 16.45 -6.87
C LYS A 200 7.31 17.44 -6.26
N ASP A 201 7.33 18.67 -6.75
CA ASP A 201 8.17 19.73 -6.19
C ASP A 201 7.32 20.71 -5.38
N TYR A 202 7.47 20.64 -4.08
CA TYR A 202 6.85 21.52 -3.11
C TYR A 202 7.89 22.11 -2.14
N SER A 203 9.17 22.08 -2.51
CA SER A 203 10.29 22.49 -1.68
C SER A 203 10.15 23.93 -1.16
N GLN A 204 9.60 24.83 -1.96
CA GLN A 204 9.34 26.22 -1.60
C GLN A 204 8.33 26.42 -0.45
N TYR A 205 7.47 25.42 -0.19
CA TYR A 205 6.47 25.47 0.88
C TYR A 205 6.97 24.82 2.18
N LEU A 206 8.11 24.10 2.17
CA LEU A 206 8.63 23.42 3.35
C LEU A 206 8.83 24.33 4.55
N PRO A 207 9.34 25.58 4.43
CA PRO A 207 9.47 26.49 5.58
C PRO A 207 8.11 26.84 6.21
N LEU A 208 7.06 27.03 5.39
CA LEU A 208 5.72 27.29 5.87
C LEU A 208 5.10 26.05 6.55
N ILE A 209 5.31 24.88 5.96
CA ILE A 209 4.83 23.61 6.54
C ILE A 209 5.47 23.36 7.90
N ASP A 210 6.79 23.57 8.02
CA ASP A 210 7.54 23.43 9.28
C ASP A 210 7.06 24.39 10.36
N GLU A 211 6.84 25.65 9.99
CA GLU A 211 6.30 26.68 10.89
C GLU A 211 4.92 26.30 11.41
N LEU A 212 4.00 25.91 10.52
CA LEU A 212 2.64 25.50 10.87
C LEU A 212 2.62 24.27 11.78
N ALA A 213 3.43 23.27 11.45
CA ALA A 213 3.48 22.02 12.21
C ALA A 213 4.07 22.15 13.61
N LYS A 214 4.84 23.23 13.88
CA LYS A 214 5.34 23.57 15.22
C LYS A 214 4.34 24.36 16.05
N ASP A 215 3.42 25.07 15.40
CA ASP A 215 2.45 25.96 16.05
C ASP A 215 1.13 25.28 16.37
N LYS A 216 0.67 24.38 15.52
CA LYS A 216 -0.64 23.73 15.61
C LYS A 216 -0.69 22.33 15.00
N PRO A 217 -1.75 21.55 15.26
CA PRO A 217 -1.95 20.25 14.60
C PRO A 217 -2.01 20.39 13.08
N VAL A 218 -1.17 19.64 12.38
CA VAL A 218 -1.10 19.57 10.91
C VAL A 218 -1.26 18.13 10.47
N ALA A 219 -2.25 17.88 9.62
CA ALA A 219 -2.40 16.63 8.89
C ALA A 219 -1.92 16.81 7.45
N ILE A 220 -0.97 16.01 6.99
CA ILE A 220 -0.45 16.06 5.61
C ILE A 220 -0.97 14.86 4.84
N VAL A 221 -1.54 15.12 3.66
CA VAL A 221 -1.90 14.10 2.67
C VAL A 221 -1.00 14.25 1.46
N HIS A 222 -0.29 13.20 1.13
CA HIS A 222 0.69 13.19 0.05
C HIS A 222 0.16 12.34 -1.11
N PHE A 223 -0.41 12.98 -2.15
CA PHE A 223 -1.00 12.33 -3.31
C PHE A 223 0.01 11.93 -4.39
N VAL A 224 1.27 12.26 -4.23
CA VAL A 224 2.34 11.89 -5.16
C VAL A 224 3.15 10.70 -4.63
N THR A 225 4.03 10.16 -5.47
CA THR A 225 4.89 9.03 -5.08
C THR A 225 5.78 9.36 -3.89
N GLN A 226 6.31 8.35 -3.19
CA GLN A 226 7.14 8.49 -1.98
C GLN A 226 8.48 9.21 -2.18
N THR A 227 8.99 9.32 -3.43
CA THR A 227 10.31 9.91 -3.70
C THR A 227 10.48 11.36 -3.21
N PRO A 228 9.51 12.28 -3.41
CA PRO A 228 9.59 13.62 -2.83
C PRO A 228 9.54 13.63 -1.31
N LEU A 229 8.84 12.68 -0.69
CA LEU A 229 8.69 12.56 0.75
C LEU A 229 10.03 12.32 1.44
N THR A 230 10.92 11.51 0.85
CA THR A 230 12.29 11.28 1.35
C THR A 230 13.09 12.57 1.47
N LYS A 231 12.92 13.51 0.55
CA LYS A 231 13.62 14.81 0.56
C LYS A 231 13.09 15.79 1.60
N ALA A 232 11.86 15.63 2.03
CA ALA A 232 11.16 16.50 2.96
C ALA A 232 10.99 15.87 4.36
N GLU A 233 11.57 14.70 4.60
CA GLU A 233 11.36 13.86 5.80
C GLU A 233 11.52 14.66 7.11
N SER A 234 12.54 15.49 7.22
CA SER A 234 12.84 16.26 8.44
C SER A 234 11.73 17.27 8.79
N VAL A 235 11.13 17.90 7.78
CA VAL A 235 10.06 18.88 7.94
C VAL A 235 8.72 18.19 8.18
N LEU A 236 8.40 17.22 7.37
CA LEU A 236 7.12 16.50 7.45
C LEU A 236 6.98 15.75 8.78
N ASN A 237 8.10 15.37 9.38
CA ASN A 237 8.09 14.72 10.69
C ASN A 237 7.47 15.56 11.81
N ASN A 238 7.44 16.88 11.70
CA ASN A 238 6.80 17.76 12.68
C ASN A 238 5.27 17.74 12.56
N ALA A 239 4.70 17.27 11.43
CA ALA A 239 3.27 17.11 11.27
C ALA A 239 2.69 16.12 12.30
N SER A 240 1.46 16.35 12.73
CA SER A 240 0.73 15.48 13.67
C SER A 240 0.30 14.17 13.02
N ALA A 241 -0.16 14.24 11.76
CA ALA A 241 -0.51 13.06 10.95
C ALA A 241 0.04 13.16 9.53
N ILE A 242 0.38 12.01 8.93
CA ILE A 242 0.85 11.89 7.55
C ILE A 242 0.15 10.70 6.89
N VAL A 243 -0.56 10.99 5.79
CA VAL A 243 -1.21 10.00 4.94
C VAL A 243 -0.53 9.99 3.57
N LEU A 244 -0.09 8.84 3.13
CA LEU A 244 0.51 8.64 1.81
C LEU A 244 -0.49 7.91 0.91
N ALA A 245 -0.94 8.57 -0.15
CA ALA A 245 -1.92 8.03 -1.09
C ALA A 245 -1.30 7.35 -2.31
N HIS A 246 -0.03 7.62 -2.63
CA HIS A 246 0.77 7.10 -3.76
C HIS A 246 0.31 7.53 -5.16
N ALA A 247 -0.94 7.91 -5.36
CA ALA A 247 -1.50 8.38 -6.62
C ALA A 247 -2.46 9.56 -6.41
N ASP A 248 -2.78 10.26 -7.50
CA ASP A 248 -3.60 11.47 -7.48
C ASP A 248 -4.77 11.34 -8.47
N THR A 249 -5.63 10.35 -8.21
CA THR A 249 -6.86 10.12 -8.96
C THR A 249 -8.07 10.64 -8.20
N GLU A 250 -9.13 11.06 -8.90
CA GLU A 250 -10.34 11.57 -8.26
C GLU A 250 -10.98 10.57 -7.28
N PRO A 251 -11.15 9.27 -7.63
CA PRO A 251 -11.68 8.28 -6.68
C PRO A 251 -10.82 8.15 -5.43
N LEU A 252 -9.49 8.14 -5.59
CA LEU A 252 -8.57 8.02 -4.47
C LEU A 252 -8.59 9.27 -3.55
N GLN A 253 -8.69 10.46 -4.13
CA GLN A 253 -8.83 11.69 -3.36
C GLN A 253 -10.10 11.67 -2.48
N ARG A 254 -11.22 11.19 -3.01
CA ARG A 254 -12.48 11.03 -2.27
C ARG A 254 -12.32 10.01 -1.14
N TYR A 255 -11.76 8.83 -1.46
CA TYR A 255 -11.51 7.79 -0.46
C TYR A 255 -10.62 8.29 0.68
N VAL A 256 -9.51 8.97 0.39
CA VAL A 256 -8.62 9.51 1.43
C VAL A 256 -9.33 10.55 2.31
N ALA A 257 -10.20 11.38 1.73
CA ALA A 257 -11.02 12.31 2.53
C ALA A 257 -12.00 11.56 3.46
N ASP A 258 -12.60 10.47 2.99
CA ASP A 258 -13.48 9.62 3.80
C ASP A 258 -12.70 8.90 4.91
N VAL A 259 -11.51 8.37 4.64
CA VAL A 259 -10.60 7.84 5.67
C VAL A 259 -10.28 8.91 6.71
N MET A 260 -9.87 10.11 6.29
CA MET A 260 -9.51 11.19 7.21
C MET A 260 -10.68 11.68 8.07
N THR A 261 -11.90 11.46 7.64
CA THR A 261 -13.12 11.87 8.37
C THR A 261 -13.85 10.70 9.04
N GLY A 262 -13.23 9.51 9.03
CA GLY A 262 -13.77 8.33 9.70
C GLY A 262 -15.00 7.73 9.02
N LYS A 263 -15.16 7.90 7.71
CA LYS A 263 -16.23 7.26 6.92
C LYS A 263 -15.77 5.97 6.24
N ASP A 264 -14.47 5.80 6.06
CA ASP A 264 -13.89 4.61 5.46
C ASP A 264 -12.65 4.19 6.22
N LYS A 265 -12.28 2.91 6.12
CA LYS A 265 -11.12 2.35 6.82
C LYS A 265 -9.86 2.43 5.96
N VAL A 266 -8.69 2.38 6.61
CA VAL A 266 -7.39 2.19 5.98
C VAL A 266 -6.53 1.27 6.82
N ASP A 267 -5.88 0.31 6.18
CA ASP A 267 -4.98 -0.66 6.80
C ASP A 267 -3.71 -0.93 5.97
N GLY A 268 -3.46 -0.09 4.96
CA GLY A 268 -2.29 -0.22 4.11
C GLY A 268 -0.97 0.02 4.86
N CYS A 269 0.08 -0.66 4.41
CA CYS A 269 1.42 -0.51 4.94
C CYS A 269 2.46 -0.37 3.83
N LEU A 270 3.61 0.23 4.15
CA LEU A 270 4.70 0.43 3.19
C LEU A 270 5.26 -0.90 2.71
N SER A 271 5.40 -1.05 1.40
CA SER A 271 6.09 -2.18 0.77
C SER A 271 7.62 -2.02 0.74
N VAL A 272 8.13 -0.79 0.88
CA VAL A 272 9.55 -0.44 0.84
C VAL A 272 9.88 0.62 1.89
N ASP A 273 11.15 0.73 2.26
CA ASP A 273 11.63 1.78 3.14
C ASP A 273 11.51 3.17 2.49
N ILE A 274 11.10 4.16 3.25
CA ILE A 274 11.14 5.59 2.87
C ILE A 274 12.09 6.31 3.81
N GLY A 275 13.26 6.67 3.30
CA GLY A 275 14.33 7.24 4.10
C GLY A 275 14.78 6.31 5.23
N ASP A 276 15.28 6.93 6.31
CA ASP A 276 15.74 6.18 7.48
C ASP A 276 14.60 5.88 8.49
N ARG A 277 13.53 6.61 8.43
CA ARG A 277 12.46 6.63 9.43
C ARG A 277 11.35 5.61 9.19
N TRP A 278 10.78 5.60 8.00
CA TRP A 278 9.64 4.74 7.69
C TRP A 278 10.10 3.46 7.02
N LYS A 279 10.04 2.36 7.76
CA LYS A 279 10.47 1.04 7.27
C LYS A 279 9.34 0.31 6.57
N SER A 280 9.67 -0.61 5.71
CA SER A 280 8.71 -1.55 5.13
C SER A 280 7.87 -2.18 6.23
N GLY A 281 6.55 -2.27 6.02
CA GLY A 281 5.59 -2.69 7.03
C GLY A 281 5.04 -1.57 7.92
N THR A 282 5.57 -0.33 7.83
CA THR A 282 4.99 0.81 8.54
C THR A 282 3.61 1.14 7.98
N GLY A 283 2.62 1.22 8.86
CA GLY A 283 1.25 1.63 8.58
C GLY A 283 0.45 1.66 9.87
N ILE A 284 -0.45 2.62 9.99
CA ILE A 284 -1.39 2.75 11.09
C ILE A 284 -2.77 2.43 10.52
N THR A 285 -3.48 1.51 11.14
CA THR A 285 -4.86 1.20 10.77
C THR A 285 -5.80 2.25 11.35
N ILE A 286 -6.69 2.80 10.54
CA ILE A 286 -7.85 3.57 10.98
C ILE A 286 -9.08 2.80 10.53
N ASP A 287 -9.93 2.43 11.48
CA ASP A 287 -11.15 1.69 11.22
C ASP A 287 -12.30 2.45 11.89
N PRO A 288 -13.25 3.02 11.11
CA PRO A 288 -14.36 3.77 11.66
C PRO A 288 -15.31 2.91 12.49
N ASP A 289 -15.39 1.61 12.20
CA ASP A 289 -16.18 0.66 12.98
C ASP A 289 -15.46 0.28 14.29
N HIS A 290 -14.15 0.55 14.37
CA HIS A 290 -13.30 0.35 15.55
C HIS A 290 -12.44 1.61 15.80
N PRO A 291 -13.08 2.77 16.09
CA PRO A 291 -12.31 4.01 16.27
C PRO A 291 -11.33 3.90 17.43
N TYR A 292 -10.18 4.47 17.23
CA TYR A 292 -8.92 4.33 18.01
C TYR A 292 -8.99 4.70 19.46
N SER A 293 -9.98 4.93 20.12
CA SER A 293 -10.00 5.06 21.59
C SER A 293 -11.38 5.38 22.12
N TYR A 294 -12.22 4.38 22.18
CA TYR A 294 -13.20 4.49 23.25
C TYR A 294 -12.52 4.06 24.53
N THR A 295 -12.49 4.97 25.48
CA THR A 295 -12.14 4.63 26.83
C THR A 295 -13.36 3.96 27.50
N PRO A 296 -13.18 3.10 28.48
CA PRO A 296 -14.29 2.58 29.27
C PRO A 296 -15.23 3.68 29.80
N GLU A 297 -14.66 4.85 30.10
CA GLU A 297 -15.35 6.03 30.59
C GLU A 297 -16.39 6.59 29.60
N ASP A 298 -16.15 6.49 28.30
CA ASP A 298 -17.08 6.92 27.25
C ASP A 298 -18.38 6.10 27.25
N PHE A 299 -18.31 4.88 27.80
CA PHE A 299 -19.46 3.98 27.95
C PHE A 299 -19.94 3.88 29.41
N GLY A 300 -19.56 4.85 30.25
CA GLY A 300 -19.95 4.89 31.66
C GLY A 300 -19.31 3.77 32.51
N MET A 301 -18.22 3.16 32.04
CA MET A 301 -17.44 2.17 32.76
C MET A 301 -16.14 2.78 33.26
N SER A 302 -15.48 2.13 34.23
CA SER A 302 -14.26 2.64 34.83
C SER A 302 -13.04 1.81 34.41
N SER A 303 -12.05 2.43 33.76
CA SER A 303 -10.76 1.85 33.43
C SER A 303 -10.08 1.28 34.68
N LYS A 304 -10.19 1.98 35.83
CA LYS A 304 -9.66 1.53 37.12
C LYS A 304 -10.34 0.24 37.60
N THR A 305 -11.63 0.10 37.37
CA THR A 305 -12.35 -1.14 37.73
C THR A 305 -11.99 -2.28 36.79
N LEU A 306 -11.92 -2.00 35.49
CA LEU A 306 -11.53 -2.99 34.48
C LEU A 306 -10.09 -3.46 34.65
N SER A 307 -9.18 -2.62 35.16
CA SER A 307 -7.79 -3.04 35.41
C SER A 307 -7.67 -4.11 36.49
N GLN A 308 -8.68 -4.35 37.34
CA GLN A 308 -8.70 -5.47 38.27
C GLN A 308 -8.70 -6.84 37.55
N ILE A 309 -9.15 -6.89 36.32
CA ILE A 309 -9.10 -8.09 35.48
C ILE A 309 -7.65 -8.49 35.20
N ASP A 310 -6.72 -7.53 35.12
CA ASP A 310 -5.28 -7.80 34.96
C ASP A 310 -4.75 -8.67 36.12
N ASP A 311 -5.17 -8.35 37.34
CA ASP A 311 -4.71 -9.06 38.53
C ASP A 311 -5.33 -10.47 38.61
N ILE A 312 -6.62 -10.61 38.28
CA ILE A 312 -7.32 -11.89 38.19
C ILE A 312 -6.67 -12.79 37.13
N ALA A 313 -6.36 -12.25 35.96
CA ALA A 313 -5.71 -13.01 34.87
C ALA A 313 -4.31 -13.49 35.29
N LYS A 314 -3.52 -12.62 35.93
CA LYS A 314 -2.19 -12.95 36.41
C LYS A 314 -2.23 -13.99 37.57
N GLU A 315 -3.18 -13.86 38.48
CA GLU A 315 -3.39 -14.81 39.57
C GLU A 315 -3.72 -16.22 39.04
N GLY A 316 -4.61 -16.32 38.03
CA GLY A 316 -4.94 -17.58 37.37
C GLY A 316 -3.73 -18.23 36.70
N ILE A 317 -2.87 -17.45 36.05
CA ILE A 317 -1.62 -17.95 35.46
C ILE A 317 -0.64 -18.43 36.54
N GLN A 318 -0.48 -17.66 37.63
CA GLN A 318 0.39 -18.01 38.74
C GLN A 318 -0.09 -19.28 39.47
N ALA A 319 -1.40 -19.42 39.62
CA ALA A 319 -2.02 -20.64 40.18
C ALA A 319 -1.98 -21.84 39.23
N LYS A 320 -1.43 -21.69 38.04
CA LYS A 320 -1.38 -22.71 36.99
C LYS A 320 -2.77 -23.23 36.59
N ALA A 321 -3.81 -22.39 36.65
CA ALA A 321 -5.13 -22.73 36.18
C ALA A 321 -5.16 -22.75 34.61
N TYR A 322 -4.40 -21.86 33.98
CA TYR A 322 -4.17 -21.78 32.55
C TYR A 322 -2.81 -21.10 32.27
N PRO A 323 -2.13 -21.42 31.15
CA PRO A 323 -0.82 -20.85 30.84
C PRO A 323 -0.87 -19.41 30.32
N GLY A 324 -2.00 -19.02 29.76
CA GLY A 324 -2.27 -17.67 29.25
C GLY A 324 -3.69 -17.53 28.74
N CYS A 325 -4.10 -16.29 28.45
CA CYS A 325 -5.43 -15.96 27.94
C CYS A 325 -5.44 -14.65 27.16
N HIS A 326 -6.45 -14.49 26.32
CA HIS A 326 -6.81 -13.23 25.69
C HIS A 326 -8.22 -12.85 26.17
N ILE A 327 -8.36 -11.66 26.72
CA ILE A 327 -9.62 -11.16 27.28
C ILE A 327 -10.06 -9.94 26.48
N LEU A 328 -11.20 -10.06 25.83
CA LEU A 328 -11.85 -8.99 25.07
C LEU A 328 -13.22 -8.70 25.72
N ILE A 329 -13.47 -7.45 26.07
CA ILE A 329 -14.79 -6.99 26.56
C ILE A 329 -15.30 -5.93 25.62
N LEU A 330 -16.51 -6.16 25.11
CA LEU A 330 -17.23 -5.24 24.25
C LEU A 330 -18.38 -4.57 25.02
N LYS A 331 -18.57 -3.29 24.81
CA LYS A 331 -19.74 -2.54 25.25
C LYS A 331 -20.35 -1.83 24.05
N GLU A 332 -21.60 -2.13 23.75
CA GLU A 332 -22.30 -1.59 22.57
C GLU A 332 -21.58 -1.87 21.23
N GLY A 333 -20.87 -3.00 21.16
CA GLY A 333 -20.08 -3.39 19.99
C GLY A 333 -18.63 -2.88 19.99
N TYR A 334 -18.27 -2.00 20.91
CA TYR A 334 -16.93 -1.40 20.95
C TYR A 334 -16.03 -2.08 21.98
N PRO A 335 -14.75 -2.35 21.64
CA PRO A 335 -13.80 -2.97 22.57
C PRO A 335 -13.36 -1.96 23.63
N ILE A 336 -13.81 -2.16 24.86
CA ILE A 336 -13.47 -1.32 26.02
C ILE A 336 -12.35 -1.93 26.87
N TYR A 337 -12.01 -3.18 26.61
CA TYR A 337 -10.90 -3.87 27.25
C TYR A 337 -10.42 -4.98 26.30
N ASN A 338 -9.15 -4.96 25.95
CA ASN A 338 -8.54 -5.93 25.03
C ASN A 338 -7.10 -6.17 25.49
N LYS A 339 -6.83 -7.30 26.15
CA LYS A 339 -5.51 -7.63 26.69
C LYS A 339 -5.19 -9.11 26.63
N CYS A 340 -3.92 -9.39 26.34
CA CYS A 340 -3.33 -10.72 26.34
C CYS A 340 -2.44 -10.91 27.58
N PHE A 341 -2.44 -12.12 28.14
CA PHE A 341 -1.66 -12.47 29.32
C PHE A 341 -1.02 -13.85 29.14
N GLY A 342 0.22 -14.01 29.63
CA GLY A 342 0.93 -15.29 29.70
C GLY A 342 1.37 -15.83 28.34
N THR A 343 1.51 -17.15 28.27
CA THR A 343 2.12 -17.86 27.14
C THR A 343 1.22 -19.00 26.66
N PHE A 344 1.53 -19.58 25.47
CA PHE A 344 0.75 -20.70 24.91
C PHE A 344 0.72 -21.94 25.75
N THR A 345 1.84 -22.24 26.44
CA THR A 345 1.99 -23.37 27.35
C THR A 345 2.89 -22.96 28.48
N TYR A 346 2.86 -23.67 29.60
CA TYR A 346 3.72 -23.40 30.76
C TYR A 346 5.24 -23.50 30.46
N SER A 347 5.61 -24.19 29.39
CA SER A 347 7.01 -24.34 28.94
C SER A 347 7.36 -23.42 27.77
N SER A 348 6.39 -22.73 27.18
CA SER A 348 6.60 -21.80 26.03
C SER A 348 7.09 -20.45 26.54
N GLN A 349 8.02 -19.84 25.77
CA GLN A 349 8.38 -18.43 25.96
C GLN A 349 7.61 -17.51 25.00
N ARG A 350 6.78 -18.07 24.11
CA ARG A 350 5.96 -17.30 23.19
C ARG A 350 4.76 -16.73 23.95
N GLU A 351 4.75 -15.42 24.08
CA GLU A 351 3.61 -14.69 24.62
C GLU A 351 2.39 -14.77 23.71
N ILE A 352 1.20 -14.72 24.30
CA ILE A 352 -0.06 -14.62 23.59
C ILE A 352 -0.22 -13.19 23.03
N LYS A 353 -0.65 -13.11 21.78
CA LYS A 353 -0.94 -11.86 21.07
C LYS A 353 -2.40 -11.82 20.61
N GLU A 354 -2.92 -10.63 20.33
CA GLU A 354 -4.32 -10.42 19.92
C GLU A 354 -4.71 -11.22 18.66
N ASN A 355 -3.78 -11.41 17.74
CA ASN A 355 -4.02 -12.13 16.48
C ASN A 355 -3.77 -13.66 16.60
N ASP A 356 -3.55 -14.18 17.79
CA ASP A 356 -3.36 -15.62 17.96
C ASP A 356 -4.68 -16.37 17.90
N MET A 357 -4.68 -17.52 17.24
CA MET A 357 -5.85 -18.38 17.10
C MET A 357 -6.01 -19.28 18.32
N PHE A 358 -7.24 -19.33 18.85
CA PHE A 358 -7.64 -20.21 19.94
C PHE A 358 -8.62 -21.27 19.44
N ASP A 359 -8.55 -22.47 20.04
CA ASP A 359 -9.59 -23.47 19.86
C ASP A 359 -10.89 -22.97 20.53
N LEU A 360 -11.94 -22.86 19.73
CA LEU A 360 -13.24 -22.39 20.19
C LEU A 360 -13.99 -23.38 21.07
N ALA A 361 -13.56 -24.66 21.08
CA ALA A 361 -14.22 -25.73 21.85
C ALA A 361 -15.77 -25.65 21.73
N SER A 362 -16.49 -25.60 22.85
CA SER A 362 -17.96 -25.53 22.86
C SER A 362 -18.55 -24.21 22.36
N VAL A 363 -17.77 -23.13 22.19
CA VAL A 363 -18.23 -21.89 21.54
C VAL A 363 -18.63 -22.17 20.09
N SER A 364 -18.07 -23.22 19.46
CA SER A 364 -18.48 -23.68 18.12
C SER A 364 -19.99 -24.01 18.03
N LYS A 365 -20.65 -24.37 19.15
CA LYS A 365 -22.09 -24.63 19.17
C LYS A 365 -22.90 -23.37 18.89
N VAL A 366 -22.46 -22.23 19.41
CA VAL A 366 -23.13 -20.94 19.21
C VAL A 366 -22.62 -20.23 17.95
N ALA A 367 -21.32 -20.27 17.68
CA ALA A 367 -20.71 -19.61 16.54
C ALA A 367 -20.92 -20.35 15.20
N GLY A 368 -21.19 -21.64 15.21
CA GLY A 368 -21.42 -22.47 14.02
C GLY A 368 -22.84 -23.02 13.96
N THR A 369 -23.14 -23.99 14.85
CA THR A 369 -24.41 -24.74 14.78
C THR A 369 -25.61 -23.83 14.95
N LEU A 370 -25.61 -22.93 15.95
CA LEU A 370 -26.76 -22.05 16.19
C LEU A 370 -27.01 -21.11 15.00
N LEU A 371 -25.97 -20.52 14.42
CA LEU A 371 -26.11 -19.63 13.26
C LEU A 371 -26.67 -20.39 12.03
N ALA A 372 -26.22 -21.62 11.81
CA ALA A 372 -26.77 -22.46 10.74
C ALA A 372 -28.26 -22.78 10.98
N VAL A 373 -28.64 -23.07 12.22
CA VAL A 373 -30.03 -23.30 12.61
C VAL A 373 -30.89 -22.05 12.43
N MET A 374 -30.38 -20.87 12.86
CA MET A 374 -31.07 -19.58 12.64
C MET A 374 -31.32 -19.31 11.15
N LYS A 375 -30.33 -19.56 10.30
CA LYS A 375 -30.48 -19.42 8.85
C LYS A 375 -31.56 -20.34 8.29
N LEU A 376 -31.58 -21.59 8.70
CA LEU A 376 -32.61 -22.55 8.27
C LEU A 376 -34.03 -22.17 8.75
N TYR A 377 -34.12 -21.56 9.93
CA TYR A 377 -35.37 -21.00 10.44
C TYR A 377 -35.87 -19.84 9.58
N ASP A 378 -34.97 -18.88 9.26
CA ASP A 378 -35.30 -17.74 8.40
C ASP A 378 -35.69 -18.16 6.99
N GLU A 379 -35.13 -19.27 6.47
CA GLU A 379 -35.50 -19.87 5.19
C GLU A 379 -36.83 -20.65 5.28
N GLY A 380 -37.49 -20.70 6.45
CA GLY A 380 -38.75 -21.42 6.67
C GLY A 380 -38.63 -22.94 6.58
N ARG A 381 -37.43 -23.50 6.73
CA ARG A 381 -37.14 -24.94 6.60
C ARG A 381 -37.51 -25.76 7.83
N PHE A 382 -37.70 -25.11 8.97
CA PHE A 382 -38.25 -25.68 10.18
C PHE A 382 -38.87 -24.61 11.06
N GLY A 383 -39.75 -24.99 12.01
CA GLY A 383 -40.33 -24.09 13.02
C GLY A 383 -39.86 -24.43 14.43
N LEU A 384 -39.98 -23.48 15.35
CA LEU A 384 -39.58 -23.69 16.75
C LEU A 384 -40.41 -24.76 17.48
N THR A 385 -41.54 -25.18 16.90
CA THR A 385 -42.43 -26.22 17.42
C THR A 385 -42.18 -27.60 16.80
N ASP A 386 -41.30 -27.70 15.83
CA ASP A 386 -40.94 -28.95 15.19
C ASP A 386 -40.31 -29.93 16.18
N LYS A 387 -40.65 -31.17 16.10
CA LYS A 387 -40.11 -32.19 17.00
C LYS A 387 -38.74 -32.65 16.50
N ILE A 388 -37.81 -32.77 17.39
CA ILE A 388 -36.54 -33.47 17.16
C ILE A 388 -36.84 -34.95 17.28
N SER A 389 -36.86 -35.65 16.15
CA SER A 389 -37.12 -37.11 16.11
C SER A 389 -35.83 -37.90 16.04
#